data_ca8cbb6ba320c7564762375b07d0ee23
#
_entry.id   ca8cbb6ba320c7564762375b07d0ee23
#
_cell.length_a   1.000
_cell.length_b   1.000
_cell.length_c   1.000
_cell.angle_alpha   90.00
_cell.angle_beta   90.00
_cell.angle_gamma   90.00
#
_symmetry.space_group_name_H-M   'P 1'
#
loop_
_entity.id
_entity.type
_entity.pdbx_description
1 polymer ?
#
loop_
_entity_poly.entity_id
_entity_poly.type
_entity_poly.pdbx_seq_one_letter_code
_entity_poly.pdbx_strand_id
1 'polypeptide(L)'
;MTAHMLLPDLPAYAEVKAHAAALKQASLERLFEEDDSRAEKFTLEAACLHLDYSKHLLNHDALSSLLNLATQAGLHQSIADLFSGKPVNNTEDRPALHTLLRASSSGGHTDKFKDVVAARGRMQAIAQRLNR
;
A
#
# COMPACT_ATOMS: atom_id res chain seq x y z
N MET A 1 0.84 26.31 -0.33
CA MET A 1 1.82 25.24 -0.10
C MET A 1 1.59 24.73 1.31
N THR A 2 0.89 23.63 1.46
CA THR A 2 0.75 22.93 2.77
C THR A 2 2.09 22.30 3.08
N ALA A 3 2.73 22.71 4.18
CA ALA A 3 3.95 22.08 4.66
C ALA A 3 3.69 20.57 4.80
N HIS A 4 4.40 19.75 4.06
CA HIS A 4 4.34 18.30 4.18
C HIS A 4 4.97 17.96 5.53
N MET A 5 4.13 17.64 6.51
CA MET A 5 4.60 17.19 7.81
C MET A 5 5.34 15.85 7.61
N LEU A 6 6.57 15.75 8.07
CA LEU A 6 7.34 14.51 7.96
C LEU A 6 6.75 13.45 8.89
N LEU A 7 6.85 12.16 8.52
CA LEU A 7 6.35 11.07 9.37
C LEU A 7 6.81 11.15 10.83
N PRO A 8 8.09 11.50 11.14
CA PRO A 8 8.55 11.64 12.52
C PRO A 8 7.86 12.73 13.34
N ASP A 9 7.25 13.72 12.68
CA ASP A 9 6.58 14.85 13.33
C ASP A 9 5.11 14.53 13.67
N LEU A 10 4.60 13.39 13.21
CA LEU A 10 3.24 12.94 13.48
C LEU A 10 3.14 12.34 14.89
N PRO A 11 2.13 12.71 15.70
CA PRO A 11 1.94 12.17 17.06
C PRO A 11 1.93 10.62 17.10
N ALA A 12 1.24 9.97 16.16
CA ALA A 12 1.18 8.51 16.07
C ALA A 12 2.55 7.86 15.80
N TYR A 13 3.53 8.57 15.26
CA TYR A 13 4.88 8.03 15.04
C TYR A 13 5.58 7.68 16.35
N ALA A 14 5.41 8.49 17.40
CA ALA A 14 5.99 8.22 18.70
C ALA A 14 5.42 6.93 19.32
N GLU A 15 4.12 6.70 19.16
CA GLU A 15 3.44 5.47 19.62
C GLU A 15 3.98 4.24 18.88
N VAL A 16 4.08 4.31 17.55
CA VAL A 16 4.66 3.22 16.73
C VAL A 16 6.10 2.92 17.17
N LYS A 17 6.92 3.94 17.45
CA LYS A 17 8.28 3.74 17.98
C LYS A 17 8.30 3.03 19.33
N ALA A 18 7.39 3.40 20.23
CA ALA A 18 7.28 2.75 21.54
C ALA A 18 6.91 1.27 21.42
N HIS A 19 5.91 0.93 20.58
CA HIS A 19 5.54 -0.45 20.30
C HIS A 19 6.68 -1.23 19.64
N ALA A 20 7.38 -0.64 18.68
CA ALA A 20 8.52 -1.28 18.02
C ALA A 20 9.65 -1.59 19.02
N ALA A 21 9.92 -0.69 19.98
CA ALA A 21 10.92 -0.91 21.01
C ALA A 21 10.55 -2.06 21.96
N ALA A 22 9.28 -2.12 22.37
CA ALA A 22 8.76 -3.19 23.22
C ALA A 22 8.78 -4.55 22.50
N LEU A 23 8.34 -4.60 21.26
CA LEU A 23 8.24 -5.85 20.47
C LEU A 23 9.60 -6.40 20.04
N LYS A 24 10.67 -5.60 20.01
CA LYS A 24 12.04 -6.10 19.80
C LYS A 24 12.48 -7.13 20.83
N GLN A 25 11.92 -7.08 22.04
CA GLN A 25 12.23 -7.99 23.13
C GLN A 25 11.29 -9.21 23.17
N ALA A 26 10.23 -9.21 22.35
CA ALA A 26 9.30 -10.32 22.26
C ALA A 26 9.82 -11.39 21.30
N SER A 27 9.59 -12.66 21.62
CA SER A 27 9.75 -13.77 20.67
C SER A 27 8.44 -14.01 19.93
N LEU A 28 8.53 -14.51 18.69
CA LEU A 28 7.36 -14.92 17.93
C LEU A 28 6.59 -16.06 18.64
N GLU A 29 7.32 -17.02 19.21
CA GLU A 29 6.78 -18.12 20.01
C GLU A 29 5.88 -17.60 21.12
N ARG A 30 6.36 -16.66 21.93
CA ARG A 30 5.58 -16.04 22.99
C ARG A 30 4.32 -15.34 22.49
N LEU A 31 4.37 -14.66 21.34
CA LEU A 31 3.20 -14.01 20.74
C LEU A 31 2.12 -15.01 20.32
N PHE A 32 2.49 -16.24 19.96
CA PHE A 32 1.54 -17.33 19.68
C PHE A 32 1.04 -18.01 20.97
N GLU A 33 1.87 -18.12 21.99
CA GLU A 33 1.45 -18.64 23.30
C GLU A 33 0.45 -17.70 24.00
N GLU A 34 0.60 -16.38 23.81
CA GLU A 34 -0.29 -15.38 24.42
C GLU A 34 -1.63 -15.23 23.68
N ASP A 35 -1.75 -15.73 22.42
CA ASP A 35 -2.98 -15.62 21.60
C ASP A 35 -3.13 -16.82 20.65
N ASP A 36 -3.88 -17.82 21.07
CA ASP A 36 -4.17 -19.04 20.28
C ASP A 36 -4.87 -18.73 18.94
N SER A 37 -5.61 -17.63 18.86
CA SER A 37 -6.31 -17.18 17.64
C SER A 37 -5.47 -16.22 16.78
N ARG A 38 -4.17 -16.09 17.08
CA ARG A 38 -3.28 -15.16 16.40
C ARG A 38 -3.25 -15.36 14.89
N ALA A 39 -3.20 -16.60 14.41
CA ALA A 39 -3.18 -16.91 12.98
C ALA A 39 -4.42 -16.36 12.26
N GLU A 40 -5.60 -16.47 12.87
CA GLU A 40 -6.85 -15.96 12.31
C GLU A 40 -6.91 -14.43 12.36
N LYS A 41 -6.54 -13.83 13.50
CA LYS A 41 -6.59 -12.38 13.70
C LYS A 41 -5.62 -11.58 12.81
N PHE A 42 -4.48 -12.20 12.48
CA PHE A 42 -3.44 -11.59 11.65
C PHE A 42 -3.43 -12.18 10.24
N THR A 43 -4.61 -12.49 9.73
CA THR A 43 -4.85 -12.91 8.35
C THR A 43 -5.89 -12.00 7.71
N LEU A 44 -5.70 -11.64 6.45
CA LEU A 44 -6.61 -10.81 5.68
C LEU A 44 -6.81 -11.41 4.29
N GLU A 45 -8.05 -11.47 3.86
CA GLU A 45 -8.41 -11.79 2.48
C GLU A 45 -8.91 -10.54 1.76
N ALA A 46 -8.24 -10.16 0.68
CA ALA A 46 -8.63 -9.03 -0.14
C ALA A 46 -8.19 -9.21 -1.59
N ALA A 47 -9.01 -8.84 -2.55
CA ALA A 47 -8.71 -8.83 -3.98
C ALA A 47 -8.11 -10.16 -4.49
N CYS A 48 -8.66 -11.30 -4.06
CA CYS A 48 -8.17 -12.67 -4.34
C CYS A 48 -6.77 -12.97 -3.78
N LEU A 49 -6.30 -12.18 -2.83
CA LEU A 49 -5.06 -12.41 -2.10
C LEU A 49 -5.39 -12.84 -0.68
N HIS A 50 -4.66 -13.85 -0.19
CA HIS A 50 -4.64 -14.27 1.19
C HIS A 50 -3.32 -13.79 1.81
N LEU A 51 -3.39 -12.89 2.77
CA LEU A 51 -2.24 -12.30 3.45
C LEU A 51 -2.20 -12.79 4.90
N ASP A 52 -1.27 -13.69 5.20
CA ASP A 52 -0.93 -14.09 6.57
C ASP A 52 0.28 -13.28 7.06
N TYR A 53 0.04 -12.40 8.03
CA TYR A 53 1.08 -11.61 8.70
C TYR A 53 1.22 -11.96 10.19
N SER A 54 0.68 -13.12 10.61
CA SER A 54 0.74 -13.61 11.98
C SER A 54 2.17 -13.83 12.49
N LYS A 55 3.13 -14.06 11.56
CA LYS A 55 4.55 -14.28 11.86
C LYS A 55 5.39 -13.01 11.93
N HIS A 56 4.77 -11.85 11.88
CA HIS A 56 5.46 -10.59 12.15
C HIS A 56 5.50 -10.31 13.65
N LEU A 57 6.55 -9.63 14.13
CA LEU A 57 6.63 -9.12 15.51
C LEU A 57 5.66 -7.94 15.66
N LEU A 58 4.37 -8.26 15.72
CA LEU A 58 3.27 -7.32 15.74
C LEU A 58 2.20 -7.83 16.72
N ASN A 59 1.65 -6.95 17.52
CA ASN A 59 0.46 -7.19 18.32
C ASN A 59 -0.67 -6.25 17.88
N HIS A 60 -1.85 -6.38 18.47
CA HIS A 60 -3.03 -5.62 18.08
C HIS A 60 -2.86 -4.11 18.29
N ASP A 61 -2.23 -3.72 19.39
CA ASP A 61 -2.01 -2.30 19.72
C ASP A 61 -1.03 -1.64 18.74
N ALA A 62 0.05 -2.35 18.41
CA ALA A 62 1.01 -1.89 17.41
C ALA A 62 0.37 -1.78 16.01
N LEU A 63 -0.51 -2.72 15.63
CA LEU A 63 -1.27 -2.63 14.38
C LEU A 63 -2.19 -1.40 14.38
N SER A 64 -2.91 -1.17 15.47
CA SER A 64 -3.80 -0.01 15.63
C SER A 64 -3.03 1.30 15.52
N SER A 65 -1.85 1.39 16.15
CA SER A 65 -0.99 2.58 16.05
C SER A 65 -0.43 2.79 14.64
N LEU A 66 -0.10 1.71 13.90
CA LEU A 66 0.30 1.80 12.49
C LEU A 66 -0.84 2.30 11.59
N LEU A 67 -2.07 1.84 11.80
CA LEU A 67 -3.24 2.31 11.06
C LEU A 67 -3.56 3.78 11.37
N ASN A 68 -3.40 4.19 12.64
CA ASN A 68 -3.53 5.58 13.04
C ASN A 68 -2.44 6.45 12.37
N LEU A 69 -1.20 5.99 12.34
CA LEU A 69 -0.12 6.69 11.63
C LEU A 69 -0.44 6.85 10.14
N ALA A 70 -0.92 5.80 9.48
CA ALA A 70 -1.32 5.86 8.07
C ALA A 70 -2.44 6.88 7.84
N THR A 71 -3.39 6.97 8.76
CA THR A 71 -4.48 7.97 8.73
C THR A 71 -3.95 9.38 8.90
N GLN A 72 -3.09 9.63 9.90
CA GLN A 72 -2.47 10.94 10.13
C GLN A 72 -1.56 11.36 8.96
N ALA A 73 -0.90 10.41 8.31
CA ALA A 73 -0.10 10.65 7.11
C ALA A 73 -0.94 10.92 5.85
N GLY A 74 -2.26 10.87 5.92
CA GLY A 74 -3.15 11.14 4.79
C GLY A 74 -3.14 10.06 3.70
N LEU A 75 -2.87 8.78 4.07
CA LEU A 75 -2.74 7.69 3.11
C LEU A 75 -3.98 7.54 2.22
N HIS A 76 -5.19 7.67 2.76
CA HIS A 76 -6.43 7.59 1.97
C HIS A 76 -6.51 8.65 0.89
N GLN A 77 -6.13 9.89 1.22
CA GLN A 77 -6.11 10.99 0.25
C GLN A 77 -5.03 10.75 -0.81
N SER A 78 -3.85 10.28 -0.42
CA SER A 78 -2.76 9.94 -1.35
C SER A 78 -3.15 8.84 -2.34
N ILE A 79 -3.90 7.83 -1.88
CA ILE A 79 -4.46 6.78 -2.74
C ILE A 79 -5.47 7.37 -3.73
N ALA A 80 -6.40 8.22 -3.26
CA ALA A 80 -7.38 8.87 -4.14
C ALA A 80 -6.70 9.77 -5.18
N ASP A 81 -5.67 10.50 -4.79
CA ASP A 81 -4.89 11.37 -5.67
C ASP A 81 -4.10 10.56 -6.71
N LEU A 82 -3.53 9.41 -6.32
CA LEU A 82 -2.88 8.47 -7.23
C LEU A 82 -3.83 7.99 -8.35
N PHE A 83 -5.02 7.53 -7.96
CA PHE A 83 -6.01 7.02 -8.93
C PHE A 83 -6.66 8.12 -9.76
N SER A 84 -6.77 9.34 -9.23
CA SER A 84 -7.27 10.49 -9.98
C SER A 84 -6.22 11.12 -10.91
N GLY A 85 -4.97 10.63 -10.88
CA GLY A 85 -3.88 11.12 -11.71
C GLY A 85 -3.37 12.50 -11.33
N LYS A 86 -3.54 12.93 -10.08
CA LYS A 86 -2.87 14.10 -9.57
C LYS A 86 -1.36 13.88 -9.49
N PRO A 87 -0.54 14.94 -9.52
CA PRO A 87 0.89 14.83 -9.26
C PRO A 87 1.13 14.33 -7.84
N VAL A 88 1.47 13.03 -7.70
CA VAL A 88 1.81 12.40 -6.41
C VAL A 88 3.32 12.18 -6.26
N ASN A 89 4.08 12.33 -7.35
CA ASN A 89 5.53 12.34 -7.30
C ASN A 89 6.02 13.75 -6.99
N ASN A 90 6.30 14.00 -5.72
CA ASN A 90 6.68 15.33 -5.21
C ASN A 90 8.06 15.81 -5.72
N THR A 91 8.89 14.91 -6.26
CA THR A 91 10.23 15.28 -6.76
C THR A 91 10.22 15.74 -8.20
N GLU A 92 9.27 15.24 -9.01
CA GLU A 92 9.17 15.55 -10.44
C GLU A 92 7.88 16.28 -10.81
N ASP A 93 7.00 16.54 -9.86
CA ASP A 93 5.67 17.12 -10.04
C ASP A 93 4.86 16.40 -11.14
N ARG A 94 4.86 15.07 -11.12
CA ARG A 94 4.23 14.23 -12.12
C ARG A 94 3.19 13.29 -11.54
N PRO A 95 2.10 13.00 -12.30
CA PRO A 95 1.19 11.93 -11.94
C PRO A 95 1.85 10.57 -12.14
N ALA A 96 1.57 9.62 -11.25
CA ALA A 96 1.98 8.24 -11.38
C ALA A 96 0.85 7.44 -12.08
N LEU A 97 0.92 7.30 -13.40
CA LEU A 97 -0.14 6.72 -14.22
C LEU A 97 -0.01 5.21 -14.45
N HIS A 98 0.85 4.50 -13.72
CA HIS A 98 1.01 3.04 -13.85
C HIS A 98 -0.27 2.25 -13.54
N THR A 99 -1.20 2.82 -12.79
CA THR A 99 -2.53 2.24 -12.52
C THR A 99 -3.34 2.06 -13.81
N LEU A 100 -3.13 2.90 -14.84
CA LEU A 100 -3.81 2.79 -16.13
C LEU A 100 -3.43 1.50 -16.89
N LEU A 101 -2.26 0.92 -16.62
CA LEU A 101 -1.84 -0.35 -17.23
C LEU A 101 -2.78 -1.52 -16.86
N ARG A 102 -3.49 -1.42 -15.76
CA ARG A 102 -4.42 -2.46 -15.26
C ARG A 102 -5.88 -2.00 -15.30
N ALA A 103 -6.13 -0.76 -15.66
CA ALA A 103 -7.47 -0.22 -15.71
C ALA A 103 -8.27 -0.84 -16.89
N SER A 104 -9.56 -1.03 -16.67
CA SER A 104 -10.53 -1.42 -17.72
C SER A 104 -11.14 -0.22 -18.44
N SER A 105 -10.99 0.98 -17.89
CA SER A 105 -11.52 2.24 -18.43
C SER A 105 -10.55 3.40 -18.18
N SER A 106 -10.76 4.51 -18.87
CA SER A 106 -9.87 5.68 -18.82
C SER A 106 -9.84 6.41 -17.47
N GLY A 107 -10.86 6.26 -16.62
CA GLY A 107 -10.92 6.97 -15.34
C GLY A 107 -10.75 8.49 -15.44
N GLY A 108 -11.09 9.11 -16.59
CA GLY A 108 -10.86 10.54 -16.86
C GLY A 108 -9.55 10.86 -17.61
N HIS A 109 -8.66 9.87 -17.80
CA HIS A 109 -7.36 10.03 -18.49
C HIS A 109 -7.41 9.52 -19.94
N THR A 110 -8.37 10.00 -20.74
CA THR A 110 -8.76 9.40 -22.02
C THR A 110 -7.58 9.24 -22.99
N ASP A 111 -6.74 10.27 -23.17
CA ASP A 111 -5.63 10.21 -24.15
C ASP A 111 -4.52 9.28 -23.67
N LYS A 112 -4.11 9.38 -22.42
CA LYS A 112 -3.11 8.45 -21.85
C LYS A 112 -3.57 7.00 -21.83
N PHE A 113 -4.86 6.78 -21.60
CA PHE A 113 -5.44 5.45 -21.66
C PHE A 113 -5.43 4.86 -23.08
N LYS A 114 -5.69 5.68 -24.12
CA LYS A 114 -5.55 5.24 -25.52
C LYS A 114 -4.13 4.78 -25.82
N ASP A 115 -3.12 5.54 -25.38
CA ASP A 115 -1.71 5.20 -25.58
C ASP A 115 -1.38 3.85 -24.88
N VAL A 116 -1.90 3.65 -23.66
CA VAL A 116 -1.74 2.39 -22.90
C VAL A 116 -2.38 1.22 -23.65
N VAL A 117 -3.61 1.37 -24.13
CA VAL A 117 -4.32 0.32 -24.90
C VAL A 117 -3.55 -0.04 -26.16
N ALA A 118 -3.08 0.98 -26.92
CA ALA A 118 -2.29 0.77 -28.11
C ALA A 118 -0.96 0.04 -27.81
N ALA A 119 -0.28 0.42 -26.73
CA ALA A 119 0.97 -0.26 -26.31
C ALA A 119 0.72 -1.72 -25.93
N ARG A 120 -0.33 -2.00 -25.14
CA ARG A 120 -0.73 -3.37 -24.77
C ARG A 120 -1.06 -4.23 -26.01
N GLY A 121 -1.77 -3.68 -26.98
CA GLY A 121 -2.07 -4.35 -28.24
C GLY A 121 -0.80 -4.72 -29.02
N ARG A 122 0.18 -3.81 -29.10
CA ARG A 122 1.48 -4.11 -29.72
C ARG A 122 2.24 -5.22 -28.98
N MET A 123 2.28 -5.18 -27.65
CA MET A 123 2.92 -6.21 -26.83
C MET A 123 2.27 -7.57 -27.03
N GLN A 124 0.95 -7.64 -27.06
CA GLN A 124 0.19 -8.87 -27.30
C GLN A 124 0.48 -9.45 -28.69
N ALA A 125 0.53 -8.61 -29.74
CA ALA A 125 0.85 -9.04 -31.08
C ALA A 125 2.27 -9.62 -31.18
N ILE A 126 3.25 -9.03 -30.51
CA ILE A 126 4.62 -9.55 -30.44
C ILE A 126 4.64 -10.91 -29.72
N ALA A 127 4.00 -11.02 -28.55
CA ALA A 127 3.94 -12.27 -27.80
C ALA A 127 3.31 -13.42 -28.62
N GLN A 128 2.24 -13.15 -29.35
CA GLN A 128 1.60 -14.14 -30.22
C GLN A 128 2.48 -14.58 -31.39
N ARG A 129 3.37 -13.71 -31.88
CA ARG A 129 4.33 -14.06 -32.93
C ARG A 129 5.49 -14.92 -32.44
N LEU A 130 5.90 -14.73 -31.18
CA LEU A 130 6.99 -15.51 -30.57
C LEU A 130 6.54 -16.90 -30.13
N ASN A 131 5.25 -17.10 -29.91
CA ASN A 131 4.67 -18.38 -29.48
C ASN A 131 4.17 -19.26 -30.67
N ARG A 132 4.55 -18.91 -31.91
CA ARG A 132 4.32 -19.71 -33.11
C ARG A 132 5.61 -20.39 -33.53
#